data_54463f4616fbd38cf842ed2c8e8a3518
#
_entry.id   54463f4616fbd38cf842ed2c8e8a3518
#
_cell.length_a   1.000
_cell.length_b   1.000
_cell.length_c   1.000
_cell.angle_alpha   90.00
_cell.angle_beta   90.00
_cell.angle_gamma   90.00
#
_symmetry.space_group_name_H-M   'P 1'
#
loop_
_entity.id
_entity.type
_entity.pdbx_description
1 polymer ?
#
loop_
_entity_poly.entity_id
_entity_poly.type
_entity_poly.pdbx_seq_one_letter_code
_entity_poly.pdbx_strand_id
1 'polypeptide(L)'
;MRLQIDPEVFPVKAIFIPALLLCVLLLSFCLTGCRKEPLETSGSAPETIESEIEPKGVYHKLTPKEAYDMMQAGGITVVDVRTKVEYDDGHIANAVLVPNETISDTPPPELPDKTATLLIYCRSGRRSRDAAEKLLALGYENVYDFGGINDWPYETVTQ
;
A
#
# COMPACT_ATOMS: atom_id res chain seq x y z
N MET A 1 -25.01 15.96 41.07
CA MET A 1 -23.87 15.11 41.39
C MET A 1 -22.92 15.20 40.19
N ARG A 2 -21.92 16.07 40.26
CA ARG A 2 -20.95 16.31 39.16
C ARG A 2 -19.79 15.36 39.36
N LEU A 3 -19.55 14.49 38.38
CA LEU A 3 -18.32 13.69 38.31
C LEU A 3 -17.22 14.54 37.66
N GLN A 4 -16.23 14.79 38.47
CA GLN A 4 -15.01 15.51 38.10
C GLN A 4 -14.04 14.46 37.52
N ILE A 5 -13.62 14.64 36.29
CA ILE A 5 -12.62 13.79 35.64
C ILE A 5 -11.28 14.51 35.72
N ASP A 6 -10.37 13.96 36.50
CA ASP A 6 -8.98 14.44 36.61
C ASP A 6 -8.18 14.02 35.36
N PRO A 7 -7.41 14.91 34.74
CA PRO A 7 -6.49 14.54 33.66
C PRO A 7 -5.15 14.12 34.26
N GLU A 8 -4.92 12.83 34.36
CA GLU A 8 -3.58 12.31 34.67
C GLU A 8 -2.61 12.48 33.49
N VAL A 9 -1.62 13.27 33.75
CA VAL A 9 -0.51 13.68 32.88
C VAL A 9 0.47 12.52 32.72
N PHE A 10 0.64 12.01 31.51
CA PHE A 10 1.75 11.10 31.21
C PHE A 10 3.02 11.90 30.88
N PRO A 11 4.13 11.68 31.58
CA PRO A 11 5.38 12.38 31.30
C PRO A 11 6.08 11.77 30.08
N VAL A 12 6.18 12.52 29.00
CA VAL A 12 7.04 12.22 27.85
C VAL A 12 8.49 12.39 28.30
N LYS A 13 9.21 11.29 28.53
CA LYS A 13 10.65 11.33 28.72
C LYS A 13 11.33 11.60 27.39
N ALA A 14 11.73 12.86 27.20
CA ALA A 14 12.64 13.25 26.14
C ALA A 14 14.04 12.67 26.42
N ILE A 15 14.47 11.74 25.58
CA ILE A 15 15.86 11.23 25.61
C ILE A 15 16.69 12.19 24.76
N PHE A 16 17.39 13.13 25.43
CA PHE A 16 18.46 13.92 24.85
C PHE A 16 19.69 13.04 24.67
N ILE A 17 20.09 12.76 23.44
CA ILE A 17 21.41 12.21 23.12
C ILE A 17 22.33 13.37 22.76
N PRO A 18 23.42 13.63 23.48
CA PRO A 18 24.34 14.69 23.12
C PRO A 18 25.21 14.25 21.95
N ALA A 19 25.06 14.97 20.84
CA ALA A 19 26.01 14.94 19.73
C ALA A 19 27.26 15.76 20.16
N LEU A 20 28.32 15.06 20.59
CA LEU A 20 29.70 15.58 20.53
C LEU A 20 30.66 14.48 21.03
N LEU A 21 31.36 13.87 20.18
CA LEU A 21 32.74 13.34 20.24
C LEU A 21 32.90 12.17 19.26
N LEU A 22 33.36 12.41 18.07
CA LEU A 22 34.37 11.60 17.41
C LEU A 22 34.79 12.25 16.08
N CYS A 23 35.46 13.37 16.20
CA CYS A 23 36.32 13.89 15.15
C CYS A 23 37.74 13.71 15.68
N VAL A 24 38.60 13.06 15.00
CA VAL A 24 40.03 12.85 15.12
C VAL A 24 40.41 11.37 15.12
N LEU A 25 40.89 10.96 14.02
CA LEU A 25 41.93 9.98 13.71
C LEU A 25 41.63 9.31 12.37
N LEU A 26 42.30 9.74 11.34
CA LEU A 26 42.93 8.97 10.30
C LEU A 26 43.38 9.88 9.16
N LEU A 27 44.34 10.73 9.47
CA LEU A 27 45.33 11.24 8.52
C LEU A 27 46.52 10.28 8.63
N SER A 28 46.72 9.42 7.70
CA SER A 28 48.02 8.94 7.24
C SER A 28 47.85 7.66 6.41
N PHE A 29 47.88 7.76 5.14
CA PHE A 29 48.72 6.89 4.32
C PHE A 29 48.76 7.48 2.90
N CYS A 30 49.80 8.20 2.66
CA CYS A 30 50.17 8.73 1.35
C CYS A 30 51.30 7.84 0.79
N LEU A 31 51.38 7.74 -0.53
CA LEU A 31 52.47 7.30 -1.38
C LEU A 31 52.63 5.78 -1.62
N THR A 32 52.33 5.35 -2.82
CA THR A 32 53.24 5.00 -3.93
C THR A 32 52.52 4.09 -4.91
N GLY A 33 52.61 4.39 -6.20
CA GLY A 33 52.25 3.43 -7.24
C GLY A 33 51.76 4.04 -8.55
N CYS A 34 52.61 4.78 -9.24
CA CYS A 34 52.43 5.03 -10.68
C CYS A 34 52.42 3.71 -11.44
N ARG A 35 51.35 3.36 -12.11
CA ARG A 35 51.34 2.38 -13.18
C ARG A 35 50.57 2.92 -14.37
N LYS A 36 51.27 3.00 -15.48
CA LYS A 36 50.84 3.46 -16.79
C LYS A 36 49.64 2.65 -17.29
N GLU A 37 48.66 3.33 -17.86
CA GLU A 37 47.61 2.80 -18.69
C GLU A 37 48.08 2.20 -19.99
N PRO A 38 47.25 1.33 -20.59
CA PRO A 38 46.89 1.52 -21.98
C PRO A 38 45.40 1.79 -22.17
N LEU A 39 45.16 2.75 -23.04
CA LEU A 39 43.92 3.22 -23.62
C LEU A 39 43.20 2.09 -24.35
N GLU A 40 42.06 1.60 -23.81
CA GLU A 40 41.09 0.81 -24.60
C GLU A 40 39.78 1.56 -24.67
N THR A 41 39.51 2.07 -25.86
CA THR A 41 38.26 2.63 -26.32
C THR A 41 37.22 1.50 -26.41
N SER A 42 36.30 1.41 -25.46
CA SER A 42 35.09 0.64 -25.64
C SER A 42 33.91 1.55 -25.29
N GLY A 43 33.14 1.88 -26.33
CA GLY A 43 31.92 2.66 -26.21
C GLY A 43 30.90 1.89 -25.37
N SER A 44 30.70 2.36 -24.16
CA SER A 44 29.57 1.95 -23.33
C SER A 44 28.35 2.78 -23.78
N ALA A 45 27.38 2.10 -24.35
CA ALA A 45 26.05 2.62 -24.56
C ALA A 45 25.45 3.06 -23.19
N PRO A 46 24.60 4.09 -23.14
CA PRO A 46 23.96 4.46 -21.89
C PRO A 46 23.11 3.29 -21.40
N GLU A 47 23.48 2.70 -20.28
CA GLU A 47 22.62 1.81 -19.54
C GLU A 47 21.36 2.60 -19.16
N THR A 48 20.27 2.28 -19.83
CA THR A 48 18.94 2.68 -19.43
C THR A 48 18.72 2.07 -18.05
N ILE A 49 18.81 2.87 -17.03
CA ILE A 49 18.36 2.49 -15.68
C ILE A 49 16.84 2.38 -15.78
N GLU A 50 16.34 1.19 -16.19
CA GLU A 50 14.99 0.78 -15.83
C GLU A 50 15.00 0.73 -14.30
N SER A 51 14.42 1.75 -13.69
CA SER A 51 14.10 1.70 -12.28
C SER A 51 13.07 0.58 -12.12
N GLU A 52 13.53 -0.60 -11.71
CA GLU A 52 12.66 -1.65 -11.20
C GLU A 52 11.89 -1.01 -10.05
N ILE A 53 10.61 -0.68 -10.31
CA ILE A 53 9.67 -0.25 -9.27
C ILE A 53 9.35 -1.54 -8.52
N GLU A 54 10.13 -1.84 -7.48
CA GLU A 54 9.76 -2.87 -6.52
C GLU A 54 8.37 -2.53 -5.99
N PRO A 55 7.41 -3.48 -6.02
CA PRO A 55 6.06 -3.23 -5.52
C PRO A 55 6.14 -2.91 -4.03
N LYS A 56 5.87 -1.65 -3.67
CA LYS A 56 5.94 -1.15 -2.30
C LYS A 56 4.81 -1.70 -1.42
N GLY A 57 3.72 -2.16 -2.04
CA GLY A 57 2.53 -2.63 -1.35
C GLY A 57 2.55 -4.12 -1.03
N VAL A 58 1.78 -4.51 -0.03
CA VAL A 58 1.65 -5.90 0.43
C VAL A 58 0.21 -6.38 0.25
N TYR A 59 0.05 -7.57 -0.34
CA TYR A 59 -1.24 -8.26 -0.42
C TYR A 59 -1.60 -8.86 0.94
N HIS A 60 -2.81 -8.57 1.40
CA HIS A 60 -3.39 -9.13 2.61
C HIS A 60 -4.68 -9.88 2.30
N LYS A 61 -4.80 -11.09 2.83
CA LYS A 61 -6.06 -11.84 2.76
C LYS A 61 -6.79 -11.71 4.09
N LEU A 62 -8.08 -11.34 4.03
CA LEU A 62 -8.96 -11.22 5.19
C LEU A 62 -10.15 -12.18 5.08
N THR A 63 -10.74 -12.46 6.22
CA THR A 63 -12.08 -13.04 6.31
C THR A 63 -13.15 -11.93 6.16
N PRO A 64 -14.40 -12.24 5.79
CA PRO A 64 -15.49 -11.27 5.78
C PRO A 64 -15.70 -10.55 7.12
N LYS A 65 -15.48 -11.26 8.24
CA LYS A 65 -15.60 -10.66 9.56
C LYS A 65 -14.52 -9.60 9.83
N GLU A 66 -13.27 -9.90 9.54
CA GLU A 66 -12.17 -8.95 9.72
C GLU A 66 -12.37 -7.70 8.84
N ALA A 67 -12.81 -7.90 7.59
CA ALA A 67 -13.15 -6.79 6.71
C ALA A 67 -14.29 -5.93 7.27
N TYR A 68 -15.36 -6.56 7.81
CA TYR A 68 -16.46 -5.85 8.45
C TYR A 68 -15.97 -5.03 9.66
N ASP A 69 -15.14 -5.61 10.52
CA ASP A 69 -14.60 -4.92 11.70
C ASP A 69 -13.75 -3.70 11.26
N MET A 70 -12.96 -3.80 10.19
CA MET A 70 -12.21 -2.68 9.61
C MET A 70 -13.14 -1.60 9.04
N MET A 71 -14.23 -1.98 8.38
CA MET A 71 -15.24 -1.02 7.89
C MET A 71 -15.87 -0.22 9.03
N GLN A 72 -16.14 -0.87 10.18
CA GLN A 72 -16.71 -0.19 11.36
C GLN A 72 -15.71 0.78 12.01
N ALA A 73 -14.41 0.49 11.94
CA ALA A 73 -13.37 1.38 12.43
C ALA A 73 -13.19 2.63 11.57
N GLY A 74 -13.58 2.57 10.29
CA GLY A 74 -13.48 3.67 9.32
C GLY A 74 -12.07 3.87 8.74
N GLY A 75 -11.93 4.91 7.89
CA GLY A 75 -10.64 5.24 7.27
C GLY A 75 -10.21 4.29 6.14
N ILE A 76 -11.18 3.55 5.55
CA ILE A 76 -10.94 2.59 4.47
C ILE A 76 -11.82 2.89 3.25
N THR A 77 -11.44 2.37 2.10
CA THR A 77 -12.26 2.36 0.88
C THR A 77 -12.63 0.93 0.52
N VAL A 78 -13.93 0.63 0.48
CA VAL A 78 -14.44 -0.67 0.03
C VAL A 78 -14.55 -0.63 -1.50
N VAL A 79 -14.01 -1.64 -2.17
CA VAL A 79 -13.94 -1.70 -3.65
C VAL A 79 -14.64 -2.96 -4.14
N ASP A 80 -15.71 -2.78 -4.91
CA ASP A 80 -16.37 -3.86 -5.64
C ASP A 80 -15.77 -3.98 -7.04
N VAL A 81 -15.13 -5.11 -7.32
CA VAL A 81 -14.52 -5.35 -8.63
C VAL A 81 -15.37 -6.24 -9.55
N ARG A 82 -16.67 -6.30 -9.27
CA ARG A 82 -17.66 -6.98 -10.12
C ARG A 82 -18.09 -6.10 -11.28
N THR A 83 -18.97 -6.63 -12.10
CA THR A 83 -19.61 -5.83 -13.17
C THR A 83 -20.65 -4.86 -12.59
N LYS A 84 -20.98 -3.81 -13.37
CA LYS A 84 -22.02 -2.86 -12.99
C LYS A 84 -23.38 -3.54 -12.71
N VAL A 85 -23.73 -4.55 -13.50
CA VAL A 85 -25.00 -5.29 -13.30
C VAL A 85 -25.00 -6.03 -11.95
N GLU A 86 -23.89 -6.71 -11.60
CA GLU A 86 -23.78 -7.40 -10.31
C GLU A 86 -23.80 -6.41 -9.13
N TYR A 87 -23.25 -5.21 -9.32
CA TYR A 87 -23.26 -4.17 -8.32
C TYR A 87 -24.65 -3.64 -8.07
N ASP A 88 -25.41 -3.36 -9.13
CA ASP A 88 -26.77 -2.82 -9.06
C ASP A 88 -27.75 -3.82 -8.41
N ASP A 89 -27.57 -5.12 -8.67
CA ASP A 89 -28.36 -6.19 -8.07
C ASP A 89 -28.17 -6.29 -6.54
N GLY A 90 -27.02 -5.85 -6.02
CA GLY A 90 -26.74 -5.83 -4.61
C GLY A 90 -25.25 -5.72 -4.33
N HIS A 91 -24.86 -4.75 -3.49
CA HIS A 91 -23.46 -4.49 -3.13
C HIS A 91 -23.32 -4.12 -1.66
N ILE A 92 -22.10 -4.13 -1.14
CA ILE A 92 -21.81 -3.70 0.22
C ILE A 92 -21.95 -2.17 0.29
N ALA A 93 -22.66 -1.67 1.28
CA ALA A 93 -22.92 -0.24 1.41
C ALA A 93 -21.63 0.61 1.33
N ASN A 94 -21.68 1.72 0.61
CA ASN A 94 -20.58 2.63 0.33
C ASN A 94 -19.39 2.03 -0.47
N ALA A 95 -19.56 0.86 -1.07
CA ALA A 95 -18.53 0.31 -1.95
C ALA A 95 -18.41 1.15 -3.23
N VAL A 96 -17.17 1.39 -3.65
CA VAL A 96 -16.82 2.02 -4.92
C VAL A 96 -16.73 0.93 -5.99
N LEU A 97 -17.43 1.09 -7.09
CA LEU A 97 -17.39 0.15 -8.20
C LEU A 97 -16.18 0.42 -9.09
N VAL A 98 -15.28 -0.57 -9.18
CA VAL A 98 -14.13 -0.57 -10.09
C VAL A 98 -14.03 -1.94 -10.74
N PRO A 99 -14.71 -2.20 -11.85
CA PRO A 99 -14.71 -3.52 -12.48
C PRO A 99 -13.29 -4.02 -12.76
N ASN A 100 -13.00 -5.28 -12.40
CA ASN A 100 -11.67 -5.87 -12.58
C ASN A 100 -11.12 -5.73 -14.01
N GLU A 101 -12.01 -5.77 -15.00
CA GLU A 101 -11.68 -5.67 -16.41
C GLU A 101 -11.22 -4.25 -16.82
N THR A 102 -11.54 -3.23 -16.01
CA THR A 102 -11.12 -1.84 -16.26
C THR A 102 -9.78 -1.48 -15.61
N ILE A 103 -9.29 -2.31 -14.70
CA ILE A 103 -7.97 -2.12 -14.07
C ILE A 103 -6.90 -2.57 -15.06
N SER A 104 -6.14 -1.61 -15.58
CA SER A 104 -5.07 -1.81 -16.57
C SER A 104 -3.76 -1.16 -16.11
N ASP A 105 -3.02 -0.54 -17.01
CA ASP A 105 -1.70 0.05 -16.73
C ASP A 105 -1.75 1.43 -16.05
N THR A 106 -2.94 1.97 -15.86
CA THR A 106 -3.14 3.27 -15.20
C THR A 106 -4.05 3.13 -13.98
N PRO A 107 -3.78 3.89 -12.90
CA PRO A 107 -4.64 3.90 -11.74
C PRO A 107 -6.09 4.25 -12.07
N PRO A 108 -7.07 3.52 -11.53
CA PRO A 108 -8.48 3.88 -11.68
C PRO A 108 -8.76 5.29 -11.12
N PRO A 109 -9.50 6.13 -11.84
CA PRO A 109 -9.83 7.49 -11.37
C PRO A 109 -10.67 7.50 -10.09
N GLU A 110 -11.39 6.42 -9.82
CA GLU A 110 -12.17 6.21 -8.60
C GLU A 110 -11.28 5.98 -7.36
N LEU A 111 -10.00 5.65 -7.55
CA LEU A 111 -9.03 5.35 -6.49
C LEU A 111 -7.79 6.25 -6.62
N PRO A 112 -7.92 7.57 -6.43
CA PRO A 112 -6.82 8.52 -6.68
C PRO A 112 -5.68 8.43 -5.65
N ASP A 113 -5.96 7.94 -4.43
CA ASP A 113 -4.98 7.83 -3.35
C ASP A 113 -4.40 6.42 -3.25
N LYS A 114 -3.14 6.26 -3.62
CA LYS A 114 -2.43 4.98 -3.58
C LYS A 114 -2.02 4.54 -2.17
N THR A 115 -2.06 5.45 -1.21
CA THR A 115 -1.75 5.16 0.20
C THR A 115 -2.98 4.77 1.01
N ALA A 116 -4.18 4.96 0.44
CA ALA A 116 -5.44 4.56 1.06
C ALA A 116 -5.50 3.05 1.33
N THR A 117 -6.18 2.68 2.42
CA THR A 117 -6.48 1.28 2.72
C THR A 117 -7.67 0.82 1.88
N LEU A 118 -7.44 -0.13 0.98
CA LEU A 118 -8.45 -0.69 0.07
C LEU A 118 -8.90 -2.07 0.55
N LEU A 119 -10.20 -2.24 0.78
CA LEU A 119 -10.84 -3.54 1.02
C LEU A 119 -11.54 -3.99 -0.25
N ILE A 120 -11.01 -5.03 -0.91
CA ILE A 120 -11.44 -5.47 -2.24
C ILE A 120 -12.26 -6.74 -2.13
N TYR A 121 -13.37 -6.81 -2.87
CA TYR A 121 -14.17 -8.02 -3.02
C TYR A 121 -14.72 -8.19 -4.43
N CYS A 122 -15.11 -9.42 -4.74
CA CYS A 122 -15.89 -9.70 -5.95
C CYS A 122 -17.06 -10.66 -5.63
N ARG A 123 -17.44 -11.53 -6.56
CA ARG A 123 -18.49 -12.53 -6.32
C ARG A 123 -18.01 -13.71 -5.46
N SER A 124 -16.82 -14.28 -5.75
CA SER A 124 -16.29 -15.51 -5.14
C SER A 124 -14.80 -15.48 -4.79
N GLY A 125 -14.14 -14.32 -4.88
CA GLY A 125 -12.74 -14.15 -4.52
C GLY A 125 -11.72 -14.25 -5.66
N ARG A 126 -12.08 -14.75 -6.86
CA ARG A 126 -11.13 -14.88 -7.98
C ARG A 126 -10.76 -13.54 -8.60
N ARG A 127 -11.76 -12.70 -8.95
CA ARG A 127 -11.54 -11.38 -9.54
C ARG A 127 -10.92 -10.40 -8.53
N SER A 128 -11.27 -10.50 -7.25
CA SER A 128 -10.70 -9.62 -6.21
C SER A 128 -9.21 -9.88 -6.01
N ARG A 129 -8.77 -11.12 -6.11
CA ARG A 129 -7.35 -11.46 -6.08
C ARG A 129 -6.60 -10.89 -7.28
N ASP A 130 -7.12 -11.09 -8.50
CA ASP A 130 -6.54 -10.55 -9.74
C ASP A 130 -6.48 -9.00 -9.70
N ALA A 131 -7.55 -8.36 -9.23
CA ALA A 131 -7.59 -6.91 -9.05
C ALA A 131 -6.57 -6.41 -8.01
N ALA A 132 -6.40 -7.14 -6.89
CA ALA A 132 -5.41 -6.80 -5.88
C ALA A 132 -3.98 -6.84 -6.44
N GLU A 133 -3.65 -7.87 -7.21
CA GLU A 133 -2.34 -8.01 -7.86
C GLU A 133 -2.08 -6.84 -8.83
N LYS A 134 -3.08 -6.45 -9.64
CA LYS A 134 -2.99 -5.30 -10.55
C LYS A 134 -2.81 -3.97 -9.80
N LEU A 135 -3.57 -3.75 -8.72
CA LEU A 135 -3.45 -2.53 -7.93
C LEU A 135 -2.09 -2.42 -7.23
N LEU A 136 -1.56 -3.51 -6.71
CA LEU A 136 -0.21 -3.55 -6.16
C LEU A 136 0.84 -3.21 -7.22
N ALA A 137 0.72 -3.76 -8.44
CA ALA A 137 1.60 -3.43 -9.57
C ALA A 137 1.51 -1.95 -9.98
N LEU A 138 0.35 -1.32 -9.80
CA LEU A 138 0.14 0.12 -10.00
C LEU A 138 0.67 0.99 -8.85
N GLY A 139 1.22 0.38 -7.78
CA GLY A 139 1.84 1.06 -6.64
C GLY A 139 0.89 1.42 -5.50
N TYR A 140 -0.28 0.76 -5.39
CA TYR A 140 -1.10 0.87 -4.19
C TYR A 140 -0.44 0.11 -3.04
N GLU A 141 -0.43 0.70 -1.84
CA GLU A 141 0.36 0.20 -0.71
C GLU A 141 -0.42 -0.74 0.21
N ASN A 142 -1.70 -0.49 0.44
CA ASN A 142 -2.50 -1.14 1.47
C ASN A 142 -3.71 -1.86 0.85
N VAL A 143 -3.48 -3.04 0.28
CA VAL A 143 -4.48 -3.79 -0.48
C VAL A 143 -4.90 -5.05 0.27
N TYR A 144 -6.17 -5.12 0.65
CA TYR A 144 -6.78 -6.19 1.43
C TYR A 144 -7.90 -6.86 0.63
N ASP A 145 -7.78 -8.17 0.35
CA ASP A 145 -8.79 -8.97 -0.33
C ASP A 145 -9.56 -9.82 0.68
N PHE A 146 -10.88 -9.62 0.81
CA PHE A 146 -11.72 -10.41 1.69
C PHE A 146 -12.63 -11.41 0.96
N GLY A 147 -12.40 -11.62 -0.33
CA GLY A 147 -13.01 -12.72 -1.07
C GLY A 147 -14.27 -12.35 -1.82
N GLY A 148 -15.36 -13.01 -1.53
CA GLY A 148 -16.59 -12.92 -2.30
C GLY A 148 -17.79 -12.45 -1.50
N ILE A 149 -18.69 -11.69 -2.14
CA ILE A 149 -19.98 -11.32 -1.57
C ILE A 149 -20.87 -12.53 -1.29
N ASN A 150 -20.61 -13.66 -1.94
CA ASN A 150 -21.32 -14.90 -1.66
C ASN A 150 -21.13 -15.39 -0.21
N ASP A 151 -19.99 -15.06 0.40
CA ASP A 151 -19.64 -15.44 1.76
C ASP A 151 -19.83 -14.28 2.75
N TRP A 152 -20.42 -13.17 2.29
CA TRP A 152 -20.69 -11.97 3.09
C TRP A 152 -21.96 -12.15 3.93
N PRO A 153 -21.86 -12.24 5.27
CA PRO A 153 -23.02 -12.55 6.11
C PRO A 153 -23.83 -11.32 6.55
N TYR A 154 -23.45 -10.14 6.09
CA TYR A 154 -24.07 -8.87 6.51
C TYR A 154 -24.97 -8.31 5.40
N GLU A 155 -25.65 -7.20 5.69
CA GLU A 155 -26.57 -6.56 4.76
C GLU A 155 -25.87 -6.02 3.52
N THR A 156 -26.61 -6.03 2.41
CA THR A 156 -26.24 -5.41 1.14
C THR A 156 -27.31 -4.42 0.74
N VAL A 157 -26.96 -3.46 -0.11
CA VAL A 157 -27.87 -2.44 -0.66
C VAL A 157 -27.98 -2.61 -2.16
N THR A 158 -29.08 -2.14 -2.75
CA THR A 158 -29.31 -2.08 -4.19
C THR A 158 -29.36 -0.63 -4.66
N GLN A 159 -29.02 -0.39 -5.91
CA GLN A 159 -29.20 0.92 -6.57
C GLN A 159 -30.46 0.91 -7.42
#